data_ec09a0329c810fd99bea657bc34b8f4b
#
_entry.id   ec09a0329c810fd99bea657bc34b8f4b
#
_cell.length_a   1.000
_cell.length_b   1.000
_cell.length_c   1.000
_cell.angle_alpha   90.00
_cell.angle_beta   90.00
_cell.angle_gamma   90.00
#
_symmetry.space_group_name_H-M   'P 1'
#
loop_
_entity.id
_entity.type
_entity.pdbx_description
1 polymer ?
#
loop_
_entity_poly.entity_id
_entity_poly.type
_entity_poly.pdbx_seq_one_letter_code
_entity_poly.pdbx_strand_id
1 'polypeptide(L)'
;MIAGFAKLFDFKPGFAFTDIGNQYPDQQYMILRFLPSLAGAILPSIIFLLALEMGLAPLYAFTAGMLIVLDNAVLTQSIYILMDAFLLSFGFASLLFYFKYKNSKSNKYLILFTISASLAASVKWTGLGFFALPLIFEFFSSLKNERYKNIFKLAILPVIAFLIYFAFFAIHLKILNKSGTGDAFMSMSFRKTLIGNQVPKEEPASQANLFQKFSELNIEMYKANQGLNAGHPYGSAWYTWPLMSRPIFYWVKDNSRIYLMGNPTIWWVTTLAVVFLLTSYIYYGFKNSLKFLPTFLIAGYILNLLPFIGVKRVMFLYHYFTALIFSILILMYLLNTKKISKWVVGALIILSAITFIYFAPLSYGLNL
;
A
#
# COMPACT_ATOMS: atom_id res chain seq x y z
N MET A 1 -0.51 14.69 6.14
CA MET A 1 0.19 14.05 7.29
C MET A 1 1.63 14.54 7.38
N ILE A 2 2.54 14.23 6.44
CA ILE A 2 3.97 14.64 6.52
C ILE A 2 4.11 16.15 6.68
N ALA A 3 3.47 16.97 5.86
CA ALA A 3 3.53 18.43 5.95
C ALA A 3 2.98 18.98 7.28
N GLY A 4 1.91 18.37 7.82
CA GLY A 4 1.37 18.74 9.13
C GLY A 4 2.35 18.42 10.26
N PHE A 5 3.00 17.26 10.20
CA PHE A 5 4.04 16.87 11.14
C PHE A 5 5.26 17.79 11.02
N ALA A 6 5.72 18.09 9.82
CA ALA A 6 6.82 19.01 9.56
C ALA A 6 6.57 20.40 10.18
N LYS A 7 5.32 20.91 10.07
CA LYS A 7 4.93 22.18 10.69
C LYS A 7 4.98 22.15 12.23
N LEU A 8 4.66 21.00 12.85
CA LEU A 8 4.73 20.87 14.32
C LEU A 8 6.17 20.88 14.85
N PHE A 9 7.15 20.55 14.01
CA PHE A 9 8.57 20.52 14.35
C PHE A 9 9.37 21.65 13.69
N ASP A 10 8.71 22.76 13.34
CA ASP A 10 9.32 23.97 12.77
C ASP A 10 10.24 23.74 11.56
N PHE A 11 9.88 22.74 10.72
CA PHE A 11 10.59 22.48 9.48
C PHE A 11 10.60 23.73 8.60
N LYS A 12 11.80 24.18 8.20
CA LYS A 12 11.99 25.35 7.36
C LYS A 12 12.07 24.91 5.88
N PRO A 13 11.03 25.18 5.06
CA PRO A 13 11.09 24.92 3.62
C PRO A 13 12.06 25.92 2.96
N GLY A 14 12.58 25.56 1.78
CA GLY A 14 13.43 26.46 0.98
C GLY A 14 14.59 25.76 0.29
N PHE A 15 14.88 24.51 0.65
CA PHE A 15 15.86 23.73 -0.09
C PHE A 15 15.29 23.32 -1.47
N ALA A 16 15.96 23.77 -2.50
CA ALA A 16 15.63 23.40 -3.89
C ALA A 16 16.27 22.05 -4.19
N PHE A 17 15.50 20.97 -4.23
CA PHE A 17 15.97 19.64 -4.63
C PHE A 17 16.20 19.57 -6.14
N THR A 18 17.22 20.28 -6.64
CA THR A 18 17.50 20.44 -8.09
C THR A 18 18.00 19.14 -8.69
N ASP A 19 18.87 18.42 -7.96
CA ASP A 19 19.48 17.20 -8.45
C ASP A 19 19.35 16.06 -7.43
N ILE A 20 19.24 14.83 -7.93
CA ILE A 20 19.24 13.64 -7.11
C ILE A 20 20.60 13.48 -6.44
N GLY A 21 20.60 13.39 -5.10
CA GLY A 21 21.81 13.20 -4.31
C GLY A 21 22.46 14.48 -3.81
N ASN A 22 21.88 15.66 -4.06
CA ASN A 22 22.30 16.89 -3.41
C ASN A 22 22.26 16.74 -1.90
N GLN A 23 23.35 17.14 -1.25
CA GLN A 23 23.44 17.08 0.20
C GLN A 23 22.49 18.10 0.83
N TYR A 24 21.60 17.62 1.70
CA TYR A 24 20.75 18.52 2.48
C TYR A 24 21.60 19.28 3.51
N PRO A 25 21.38 20.58 3.73
CA PRO A 25 22.28 21.42 4.53
C PRO A 25 22.29 21.06 6.03
N ASP A 26 21.22 20.42 6.51
CA ASP A 26 21.05 20.05 7.91
C ASP A 26 20.29 18.72 8.07
N GLN A 27 19.94 18.36 9.31
CA GLN A 27 19.23 17.11 9.60
C GLN A 27 17.70 17.25 9.58
N GLN A 28 17.13 18.39 9.17
CA GLN A 28 15.68 18.59 9.17
C GLN A 28 14.94 17.65 8.20
N TYR A 29 15.61 17.10 7.17
CA TYR A 29 15.02 16.08 6.31
C TYR A 29 14.54 14.84 7.09
N MET A 30 15.10 14.57 8.28
CA MET A 30 14.65 13.47 9.14
C MET A 30 13.22 13.66 9.61
N ILE A 31 12.78 14.92 9.80
CA ILE A 31 11.40 15.26 10.17
C ILE A 31 10.45 14.75 9.07
N LEU A 32 10.81 14.94 7.80
CA LEU A 32 10.01 14.49 6.67
C LEU A 32 10.00 12.96 6.52
N ARG A 33 11.11 12.29 6.88
CA ARG A 33 11.25 10.82 6.82
C ARG A 33 10.64 10.11 8.01
N PHE A 34 10.43 10.78 9.13
CA PHE A 34 10.00 10.13 10.38
C PHE A 34 8.69 9.36 10.25
N LEU A 35 7.63 9.99 9.71
CA LEU A 35 6.33 9.33 9.60
C LEU A 35 6.32 8.14 8.63
N PRO A 36 6.91 8.21 7.42
CA PRO A 36 7.06 7.02 6.55
C PRO A 36 7.82 5.89 7.23
N SER A 37 8.95 6.22 7.89
CA SER A 37 9.77 5.22 8.60
C SER A 37 9.02 4.60 9.78
N LEU A 38 8.28 5.39 10.54
CA LEU A 38 7.42 4.89 11.63
C LEU A 38 6.34 3.95 11.10
N ALA A 39 5.68 4.31 10.00
CA ALA A 39 4.69 3.45 9.36
C ALA A 39 5.31 2.11 8.92
N GLY A 40 6.50 2.15 8.29
CA GLY A 40 7.24 0.93 7.93
C GLY A 40 7.66 0.10 9.14
N ALA A 41 8.08 0.73 10.23
CA ALA A 41 8.50 0.04 11.46
C ALA A 41 7.33 -0.64 12.20
N ILE A 42 6.12 -0.10 12.11
CA ILE A 42 4.91 -0.68 12.73
C ILE A 42 4.35 -1.83 11.89
N LEU A 43 4.57 -1.85 10.58
CA LEU A 43 4.02 -2.85 9.66
C LEU A 43 4.30 -4.31 10.08
N PRO A 44 5.53 -4.71 10.48
CA PRO A 44 5.80 -6.07 10.95
C PRO A 44 4.89 -6.50 12.10
N SER A 45 4.66 -5.61 13.06
CA SER A 45 3.77 -5.87 14.21
C SER A 45 2.31 -6.01 13.78
N ILE A 46 1.85 -5.21 12.82
CA ILE A 46 0.51 -5.35 12.23
C ILE A 46 0.37 -6.72 11.56
N ILE A 47 1.36 -7.17 10.78
CA ILE A 47 1.32 -8.45 10.09
C ILE A 47 1.37 -9.62 11.09
N PHE A 48 2.18 -9.53 12.13
CA PHE A 48 2.19 -10.51 13.23
C PHE A 48 0.81 -10.65 13.87
N LEU A 49 0.21 -9.53 14.29
CA LEU A 49 -1.11 -9.53 14.93
C LEU A 49 -2.21 -10.01 13.98
N LEU A 50 -2.14 -9.62 12.71
CA LEU A 50 -3.08 -10.08 11.68
C LEU A 50 -3.00 -11.60 11.50
N ALA A 51 -1.80 -12.16 11.43
CA ALA A 51 -1.59 -13.60 11.30
C ALA A 51 -2.15 -14.36 12.52
N LEU A 52 -1.98 -13.82 13.74
CA LEU A 52 -2.62 -14.39 14.93
C LEU A 52 -4.16 -14.37 14.85
N GLU A 53 -4.74 -13.23 14.44
CA GLU A 53 -6.19 -13.10 14.28
C GLU A 53 -6.75 -13.99 13.15
N MET A 54 -5.93 -14.35 12.17
CA MET A 54 -6.23 -15.33 11.13
C MET A 54 -6.18 -16.79 11.66
N GLY A 55 -5.75 -17.01 12.92
CA GLY A 55 -5.67 -18.32 13.55
C GLY A 55 -4.37 -19.07 13.28
N LEU A 56 -3.31 -18.39 12.85
CA LEU A 56 -1.98 -18.99 12.73
C LEU A 56 -1.35 -19.13 14.12
N ALA A 57 -0.64 -20.25 14.35
CA ALA A 57 0.11 -20.43 15.58
C ALA A 57 1.20 -19.37 15.74
N PRO A 58 1.58 -19.00 16.98
CA PRO A 58 2.49 -17.87 17.26
C PRO A 58 3.80 -17.91 16.49
N LEU A 59 4.38 -19.10 16.28
CA LEU A 59 5.62 -19.27 15.51
C LEU A 59 5.47 -18.75 14.06
N TYR A 60 4.41 -19.15 13.36
CA TYR A 60 4.19 -18.75 11.96
C TYR A 60 3.75 -17.31 11.85
N ALA A 61 2.98 -16.83 12.83
CA ALA A 61 2.62 -15.41 12.91
C ALA A 61 3.85 -14.52 13.13
N PHE A 62 4.73 -14.88 14.05
CA PHE A 62 6.00 -14.20 14.30
C PHE A 62 6.88 -14.20 13.04
N THR A 63 6.98 -15.34 12.37
CA THR A 63 7.75 -15.47 11.13
C THR A 63 7.19 -14.55 10.03
N ALA A 64 5.87 -14.42 9.89
CA ALA A 64 5.27 -13.47 8.94
C ALA A 64 5.78 -12.04 9.18
N GLY A 65 5.77 -11.56 10.43
CA GLY A 65 6.31 -10.25 10.80
C GLY A 65 7.81 -10.14 10.53
N MET A 66 8.59 -11.18 10.89
CA MET A 66 10.04 -11.21 10.67
C MET A 66 10.42 -11.16 9.19
N LEU A 67 9.68 -11.82 8.30
CA LEU A 67 9.94 -11.74 6.86
C LEU A 67 9.72 -10.31 6.31
N ILE A 68 8.83 -9.51 6.90
CA ILE A 68 8.70 -8.08 6.56
C ILE A 68 9.93 -7.28 7.00
N VAL A 69 10.44 -7.55 8.21
CA VAL A 69 11.67 -6.91 8.71
C VAL A 69 12.87 -7.22 7.82
N LEU A 70 12.95 -8.47 7.33
CA LEU A 70 14.05 -8.98 6.52
C LEU A 70 13.90 -8.74 5.02
N ASP A 71 12.88 -7.97 4.59
CA ASP A 71 12.73 -7.61 3.18
C ASP A 71 13.40 -6.27 2.86
N ASN A 72 14.47 -6.33 2.06
CA ASN A 72 15.26 -5.16 1.67
C ASN A 72 14.44 -4.12 0.92
N ALA A 73 13.48 -4.51 0.07
CA ALA A 73 12.67 -3.56 -0.70
C ALA A 73 11.68 -2.81 0.20
N VAL A 74 10.98 -3.51 1.09
CA VAL A 74 10.06 -2.88 2.05
C VAL A 74 10.81 -1.91 2.97
N LEU A 75 12.01 -2.31 3.45
CA LEU A 75 12.87 -1.43 4.23
C LEU A 75 13.26 -0.18 3.43
N THR A 76 13.84 -0.38 2.23
CA THR A 76 14.30 0.73 1.38
C THR A 76 13.16 1.72 1.09
N GLN A 77 11.97 1.24 0.75
CA GLN A 77 10.81 2.08 0.48
C GLN A 77 10.33 2.85 1.71
N SER A 78 10.50 2.29 2.90
CA SER A 78 10.02 2.88 4.16
C SER A 78 10.92 4.00 4.70
N ILE A 79 12.20 4.02 4.36
CA ILE A 79 13.14 5.04 4.85
C ILE A 79 13.11 6.33 4.02
N TYR A 80 12.40 6.35 2.88
CA TYR A 80 12.24 7.54 2.05
C TYR A 80 10.91 8.26 2.30
N ILE A 81 10.78 9.49 1.79
CA ILE A 81 9.55 10.28 1.86
C ILE A 81 8.57 9.76 0.79
N LEU A 82 8.17 8.51 0.93
CA LEU A 82 7.29 7.80 0.02
C LEU A 82 6.02 7.34 0.72
N MET A 83 4.96 7.13 -0.04
CA MET A 83 3.63 6.90 0.53
C MET A 83 3.32 5.41 0.75
N ASP A 84 4.16 4.49 0.23
CA ASP A 84 3.86 3.05 0.25
C ASP A 84 3.81 2.47 1.65
N ALA A 85 4.67 2.93 2.57
CA ALA A 85 4.65 2.50 3.96
C ALA A 85 3.30 2.80 4.64
N PHE A 86 2.70 3.98 4.36
CA PHE A 86 1.36 4.33 4.86
C PHE A 86 0.27 3.45 4.24
N LEU A 87 0.33 3.25 2.91
CA LEU A 87 -0.61 2.37 2.20
C LEU A 87 -0.64 0.98 2.82
N LEU A 88 0.54 0.37 3.02
CA LEU A 88 0.68 -0.98 3.57
C LEU A 88 0.20 -1.03 5.03
N SER A 89 0.65 -0.09 5.87
CA SER A 89 0.32 -0.10 7.29
C SER A 89 -1.17 0.14 7.52
N PHE A 90 -1.80 1.12 6.87
CA PHE A 90 -3.24 1.33 6.97
C PHE A 90 -4.03 0.18 6.33
N GLY A 91 -3.60 -0.32 5.18
CA GLY A 91 -4.26 -1.41 4.49
C GLY A 91 -4.27 -2.70 5.31
N PHE A 92 -3.11 -3.14 5.81
CA PHE A 92 -3.05 -4.35 6.63
C PHE A 92 -3.60 -4.16 8.04
N ALA A 93 -3.53 -2.95 8.62
CA ALA A 93 -4.27 -2.65 9.85
C ALA A 93 -5.80 -2.78 9.65
N SER A 94 -6.32 -2.39 8.49
CA SER A 94 -7.73 -2.60 8.18
C SER A 94 -8.09 -4.07 8.19
N LEU A 95 -7.28 -4.92 7.56
CA LEU A 95 -7.49 -6.38 7.59
C LEU A 95 -7.38 -6.96 9.01
N LEU A 96 -6.44 -6.47 9.82
CA LEU A 96 -6.35 -6.84 11.24
C LEU A 96 -7.66 -6.52 11.98
N PHE A 97 -8.21 -5.32 11.78
CA PHE A 97 -9.48 -4.94 12.42
C PHE A 97 -10.67 -5.71 11.84
N TYR A 98 -10.66 -6.05 10.56
CA TYR A 98 -11.67 -6.92 9.98
C TYR A 98 -11.66 -8.31 10.63
N PHE A 99 -10.51 -8.95 10.79
CA PHE A 99 -10.42 -10.25 11.46
C PHE A 99 -10.78 -10.17 12.95
N LYS A 100 -10.39 -9.09 13.65
CA LYS A 100 -10.87 -8.83 15.03
C LYS A 100 -12.39 -8.69 15.09
N TYR A 101 -13.00 -7.99 14.12
CA TYR A 101 -14.46 -7.94 14.01
C TYR A 101 -15.05 -9.33 13.78
N LYS A 102 -14.46 -10.10 12.87
CA LYS A 102 -14.93 -11.45 12.54
C LYS A 102 -14.89 -12.39 13.75
N ASN A 103 -13.87 -12.29 14.58
CA ASN A 103 -13.68 -13.12 15.78
C ASN A 103 -14.54 -12.64 16.95
N SER A 104 -14.61 -11.34 17.23
CA SER A 104 -15.29 -10.78 18.42
C SER A 104 -16.72 -10.30 18.18
N LYS A 105 -17.12 -10.08 16.91
CA LYS A 105 -18.41 -9.45 16.49
C LYS A 105 -18.60 -8.02 17.00
N SER A 106 -17.57 -7.38 17.54
CA SER A 106 -17.65 -6.03 18.08
C SER A 106 -17.62 -4.97 16.97
N ASN A 107 -18.64 -4.12 16.93
CA ASN A 107 -18.76 -3.03 15.95
C ASN A 107 -17.61 -2.02 16.00
N LYS A 108 -16.93 -1.90 17.15
CA LYS A 108 -15.72 -1.08 17.27
C LYS A 108 -14.69 -1.44 16.20
N TYR A 109 -14.44 -2.73 15.99
CA TYR A 109 -13.47 -3.17 14.99
C TYR A 109 -13.94 -2.98 13.55
N LEU A 110 -15.25 -3.01 13.31
CA LEU A 110 -15.81 -2.68 12.01
C LEU A 110 -15.59 -1.19 11.66
N ILE A 111 -15.74 -0.30 12.65
CA ILE A 111 -15.45 1.13 12.49
C ILE A 111 -13.95 1.35 12.22
N LEU A 112 -13.09 0.72 13.02
CA LEU A 112 -11.63 0.79 12.85
C LEU A 112 -11.18 0.24 11.49
N PHE A 113 -11.79 -0.87 11.02
CA PHE A 113 -11.58 -1.38 9.66
C PHE A 113 -11.90 -0.32 8.62
N THR A 114 -13.10 0.28 8.70
CA THR A 114 -13.56 1.28 7.72
C THR A 114 -12.63 2.49 7.69
N ILE A 115 -12.26 3.02 8.86
CA ILE A 115 -11.34 4.16 8.95
C ILE A 115 -9.98 3.80 8.33
N SER A 116 -9.39 2.67 8.73
CA SER A 116 -8.06 2.28 8.26
C SER A 116 -8.04 2.00 6.76
N ALA A 117 -9.06 1.33 6.22
CA ALA A 117 -9.19 1.06 4.78
C ALA A 117 -9.41 2.36 3.98
N SER A 118 -10.18 3.32 4.53
CA SER A 118 -10.37 4.63 3.92
C SER A 118 -9.07 5.44 3.90
N LEU A 119 -8.27 5.37 4.96
CA LEU A 119 -6.93 5.98 5.01
C LEU A 119 -6.01 5.37 3.93
N ALA A 120 -6.01 4.05 3.78
CA ALA A 120 -5.24 3.38 2.72
C ALA A 120 -5.68 3.83 1.32
N ALA A 121 -6.99 3.91 1.06
CA ALA A 121 -7.55 4.40 -0.21
C ALA A 121 -7.21 5.88 -0.46
N SER A 122 -7.14 6.70 0.61
CA SER A 122 -6.75 8.11 0.53
C SER A 122 -5.25 8.31 0.25
N VAL A 123 -4.42 7.31 0.55
CA VAL A 123 -3.00 7.31 0.16
C VAL A 123 -2.84 7.00 -1.33
N LYS A 124 -3.46 5.90 -1.79
CA LYS A 124 -3.46 5.46 -3.20
C LYS A 124 -4.76 4.71 -3.49
N TRP A 125 -5.31 4.83 -4.69
CA TRP A 125 -6.52 4.11 -5.08
C TRP A 125 -6.38 2.57 -5.05
N THR A 126 -5.17 2.05 -5.15
CA THR A 126 -4.90 0.63 -4.91
C THR A 126 -5.28 0.18 -3.49
N GLY A 127 -5.33 1.11 -2.54
CA GLY A 127 -5.85 0.87 -1.18
C GLY A 127 -7.33 0.47 -1.12
N LEU A 128 -8.11 0.75 -2.17
CA LEU A 128 -9.50 0.26 -2.29
C LEU A 128 -9.57 -1.28 -2.25
N GLY A 129 -8.52 -1.98 -2.66
CA GLY A 129 -8.43 -3.44 -2.55
C GLY A 129 -8.59 -3.95 -1.11
N PHE A 130 -8.04 -3.24 -0.13
CA PHE A 130 -8.20 -3.57 1.28
C PHE A 130 -9.62 -3.37 1.81
N PHE A 131 -10.36 -2.44 1.22
CA PHE A 131 -11.75 -2.20 1.55
C PHE A 131 -12.67 -3.19 0.84
N ALA A 132 -12.47 -3.39 -0.47
CA ALA A 132 -13.31 -4.23 -1.30
C ALA A 132 -13.24 -5.71 -0.90
N LEU A 133 -12.06 -6.23 -0.59
CA LEU A 133 -11.86 -7.65 -0.28
C LEU A 133 -12.76 -8.14 0.87
N PRO A 134 -12.72 -7.54 2.08
CA PRO A 134 -13.62 -7.94 3.18
C PRO A 134 -15.10 -7.75 2.84
N LEU A 135 -15.47 -6.66 2.16
CA LEU A 135 -16.87 -6.39 1.82
C LEU A 135 -17.44 -7.43 0.88
N ILE A 136 -16.68 -7.86 -0.13
CA ILE A 136 -17.09 -8.92 -1.06
C ILE A 136 -17.36 -10.22 -0.29
N PHE A 137 -16.44 -10.61 0.60
CA PHE A 137 -16.61 -11.84 1.39
C PHE A 137 -17.79 -11.78 2.37
N GLU A 138 -17.99 -10.66 3.06
CA GLU A 138 -19.13 -10.47 3.96
C GLU A 138 -20.46 -10.39 3.19
N PHE A 139 -20.49 -9.77 2.03
CA PHE A 139 -21.68 -9.70 1.18
C PHE A 139 -22.13 -11.10 0.77
N PHE A 140 -21.25 -11.91 0.17
CA PHE A 140 -21.59 -13.27 -0.23
C PHE A 140 -21.91 -14.17 0.96
N SER A 141 -21.23 -14.00 2.10
CA SER A 141 -21.57 -14.70 3.35
C SER A 141 -22.94 -14.32 3.87
N SER A 142 -23.32 -13.05 3.77
CA SER A 142 -24.64 -12.57 4.22
C SER A 142 -25.76 -13.04 3.31
N LEU A 143 -25.55 -13.09 2.01
CA LEU A 143 -26.51 -13.68 1.05
C LEU A 143 -26.72 -15.16 1.34
N LYS A 144 -25.63 -15.94 1.45
CA LYS A 144 -25.68 -17.39 1.67
C LYS A 144 -26.42 -17.76 2.98
N ASN A 145 -26.33 -16.93 4.02
CA ASN A 145 -26.91 -17.18 5.33
C ASN A 145 -28.18 -16.39 5.60
N GLU A 146 -28.78 -15.78 4.57
CA GLU A 146 -30.02 -14.97 4.63
C GLU A 146 -29.99 -13.84 5.66
N ARG A 147 -28.81 -13.27 5.91
CA ARG A 147 -28.60 -12.18 6.88
C ARG A 147 -28.73 -10.82 6.23
N TYR A 148 -29.89 -10.50 5.68
CA TYR A 148 -30.13 -9.24 4.94
C TYR A 148 -29.87 -7.97 5.76
N LYS A 149 -30.11 -7.97 7.08
CA LYS A 149 -29.74 -6.85 7.96
C LYS A 149 -28.26 -6.49 7.92
N ASN A 150 -27.36 -7.48 7.67
CA ASN A 150 -25.94 -7.23 7.53
C ASN A 150 -25.64 -6.51 6.22
N ILE A 151 -26.41 -6.74 5.15
CA ILE A 151 -26.22 -6.07 3.85
C ILE A 151 -26.44 -4.56 3.99
N PHE A 152 -27.47 -4.12 4.69
CA PHE A 152 -27.68 -2.69 5.00
C PHE A 152 -26.51 -2.10 5.77
N LYS A 153 -25.99 -2.82 6.76
CA LYS A 153 -24.81 -2.41 7.53
C LYS A 153 -23.58 -2.29 6.63
N LEU A 154 -23.37 -3.23 5.71
CA LEU A 154 -22.27 -3.18 4.74
C LEU A 154 -22.42 -2.00 3.76
N ALA A 155 -23.65 -1.62 3.37
CA ALA A 155 -23.91 -0.49 2.48
C ALA A 155 -23.55 0.88 3.08
N ILE A 156 -23.55 1.01 4.42
CA ILE A 156 -23.16 2.25 5.10
C ILE A 156 -21.62 2.47 5.05
N LEU A 157 -20.83 1.39 5.04
CA LEU A 157 -19.38 1.49 5.12
C LEU A 157 -18.75 2.25 3.93
N PRO A 158 -19.15 2.04 2.65
CA PRO A 158 -18.69 2.86 1.53
C PRO A 158 -19.02 4.34 1.66
N VAL A 159 -20.17 4.68 2.26
CA VAL A 159 -20.56 6.08 2.51
C VAL A 159 -19.58 6.72 3.52
N ILE A 160 -19.29 6.03 4.62
CA ILE A 160 -18.30 6.50 5.62
C ILE A 160 -16.92 6.62 4.96
N ALA A 161 -16.51 5.63 4.16
CA ALA A 161 -15.24 5.66 3.45
C ALA A 161 -15.15 6.85 2.48
N PHE A 162 -16.21 7.12 1.72
CA PHE A 162 -16.31 8.28 0.85
C PHE A 162 -16.20 9.59 1.63
N LEU A 163 -16.90 9.72 2.75
CA LEU A 163 -16.86 10.93 3.57
C LEU A 163 -15.44 11.20 4.12
N ILE A 164 -14.73 10.16 4.54
CA ILE A 164 -13.33 10.28 5.00
C ILE A 164 -12.44 10.72 3.83
N TYR A 165 -12.57 10.07 2.68
CA TYR A 165 -11.82 10.42 1.47
C TYR A 165 -12.09 11.86 1.04
N PHE A 166 -13.36 12.27 0.96
CA PHE A 166 -13.77 13.63 0.63
C PHE A 166 -13.22 14.66 1.62
N ALA A 167 -13.23 14.34 2.93
CA ALA A 167 -12.70 15.24 3.96
C ALA A 167 -11.22 15.56 3.75
N PHE A 168 -10.40 14.58 3.36
CA PHE A 168 -8.99 14.83 3.02
C PHE A 168 -8.85 15.80 1.84
N PHE A 169 -9.65 15.65 0.80
CA PHE A 169 -9.62 16.58 -0.33
C PHE A 169 -10.17 17.95 0.05
N ALA A 170 -11.20 18.04 0.89
CA ALA A 170 -11.71 19.31 1.39
C ALA A 170 -10.63 20.07 2.18
N ILE A 171 -9.88 19.39 3.06
CA ILE A 171 -8.74 19.96 3.78
C ILE A 171 -7.63 20.38 2.79
N HIS A 172 -7.30 19.54 1.83
CA HIS A 172 -6.29 19.82 0.80
C HIS A 172 -6.64 21.10 0.03
N LEU A 173 -7.86 21.19 -0.52
CA LEU A 173 -8.33 22.32 -1.29
C LEU A 173 -8.48 23.60 -0.48
N LYS A 174 -8.68 23.50 0.86
CA LYS A 174 -8.69 24.64 1.76
C LYS A 174 -7.28 25.18 2.07
N ILE A 175 -6.30 24.28 2.20
CA ILE A 175 -4.93 24.66 2.52
C ILE A 175 -4.19 25.13 1.26
N LEU A 176 -4.31 24.42 0.14
CA LEU A 176 -3.69 24.77 -1.13
C LEU A 176 -4.66 25.64 -1.98
N ASN A 177 -4.77 26.88 -1.60
CA ASN A 177 -5.68 27.88 -2.19
C ASN A 177 -4.96 28.94 -3.02
N LYS A 178 -3.66 28.83 -3.23
CA LYS A 178 -2.89 29.77 -4.07
C LYS A 178 -2.65 29.19 -5.45
N SER A 179 -2.60 30.06 -6.45
CA SER A 179 -2.23 29.73 -7.82
C SER A 179 -0.80 29.19 -7.92
N GLY A 180 -0.57 28.23 -8.81
CA GLY A 180 0.72 27.59 -9.02
C GLY A 180 0.81 26.89 -10.37
N THR A 181 1.95 26.23 -10.64
CA THR A 181 2.23 25.56 -11.93
C THR A 181 1.22 24.43 -12.28
N GLY A 182 0.59 23.83 -11.27
CA GLY A 182 -0.44 22.79 -11.46
C GLY A 182 -1.79 23.30 -11.98
N ASP A 183 -2.02 24.61 -11.97
CA ASP A 183 -3.32 25.20 -12.35
C ASP A 183 -3.66 24.99 -13.83
N ALA A 184 -2.64 24.78 -14.67
CA ALA A 184 -2.83 24.54 -16.10
C ALA A 184 -3.70 23.30 -16.40
N PHE A 185 -3.75 22.35 -15.49
CA PHE A 185 -4.58 21.14 -15.61
C PHE A 185 -6.04 21.37 -15.21
N MET A 186 -6.37 22.50 -14.59
CA MET A 186 -7.67 22.78 -14.02
C MET A 186 -8.49 23.73 -14.91
N SER A 187 -9.83 23.60 -14.85
CA SER A 187 -10.74 24.47 -15.55
C SER A 187 -10.63 25.95 -15.10
N MET A 188 -11.12 26.86 -15.91
CA MET A 188 -11.17 28.28 -15.54
C MET A 188 -12.02 28.50 -14.28
N SER A 189 -13.13 27.76 -14.12
CA SER A 189 -13.99 27.82 -12.92
C SER A 189 -13.24 27.42 -11.65
N PHE A 190 -12.39 26.40 -11.73
CA PHE A 190 -11.51 26.00 -10.62
C PHE A 190 -10.47 27.10 -10.34
N ARG A 191 -9.74 27.53 -11.38
CA ARG A 191 -8.65 28.52 -11.28
C ARG A 191 -9.12 29.85 -10.69
N LYS A 192 -10.33 30.31 -11.01
CA LYS A 192 -10.94 31.53 -10.42
C LYS A 192 -11.10 31.46 -8.90
N THR A 193 -11.07 30.27 -8.29
CA THR A 193 -11.13 30.12 -6.82
C THR A 193 -9.77 30.27 -6.13
N LEU A 194 -8.69 30.35 -6.89
CA LEU A 194 -7.31 30.39 -6.35
C LEU A 194 -6.85 31.84 -6.17
N ILE A 195 -6.17 32.11 -5.08
CA ILE A 195 -5.54 33.41 -4.77
C ILE A 195 -4.35 33.61 -5.72
N GLY A 196 -4.30 34.75 -6.39
CA GLY A 196 -3.25 35.08 -7.34
C GLY A 196 -3.40 34.41 -8.71
N ASN A 197 -4.61 33.91 -9.05
CA ASN A 197 -4.88 33.38 -10.39
C ASN A 197 -4.79 34.48 -11.48
N GLN A 198 -4.47 34.06 -12.70
CA GLN A 198 -4.34 34.94 -13.87
C GLN A 198 -5.51 34.79 -14.84
N VAL A 199 -6.66 34.29 -14.37
CA VAL A 199 -7.86 34.17 -15.20
C VAL A 199 -8.45 35.58 -15.46
N PRO A 200 -8.73 35.99 -16.73
CA PRO A 200 -9.35 37.28 -17.04
C PRO A 200 -10.66 37.46 -16.28
N LYS A 201 -10.91 38.67 -15.78
CA LYS A 201 -12.16 38.98 -15.02
C LYS A 201 -13.39 38.88 -15.89
N GLU A 202 -13.26 39.14 -17.19
CA GLU A 202 -14.31 39.16 -18.21
C GLU A 202 -14.74 37.74 -18.63
N GLU A 203 -13.95 36.69 -18.26
CA GLU A 203 -14.33 35.31 -18.56
C GLU A 203 -15.67 34.94 -17.86
N PRO A 204 -16.66 34.41 -18.59
CA PRO A 204 -18.01 34.19 -18.06
C PRO A 204 -18.11 33.00 -17.09
N ALA A 205 -17.00 32.31 -16.82
CA ALA A 205 -17.00 31.14 -15.94
C ALA A 205 -17.32 31.50 -14.48
N SER A 206 -18.31 30.85 -13.90
CA SER A 206 -18.58 30.92 -12.45
C SER A 206 -17.48 30.25 -11.63
N GLN A 207 -17.32 30.62 -10.35
CA GLN A 207 -16.39 29.93 -9.45
C GLN A 207 -16.90 28.53 -9.11
N ALA A 208 -16.01 27.55 -9.18
CA ALA A 208 -16.32 26.17 -8.82
C ALA A 208 -16.54 26.03 -7.30
N ASN A 209 -17.59 25.33 -6.90
CA ASN A 209 -17.82 24.96 -5.50
C ASN A 209 -16.89 23.82 -5.06
N LEU A 210 -16.89 23.50 -3.75
CA LEU A 210 -16.00 22.48 -3.19
C LEU A 210 -16.17 21.11 -3.84
N PHE A 211 -17.41 20.67 -4.10
CA PHE A 211 -17.67 19.37 -4.71
C PHE A 211 -17.24 19.32 -6.18
N GLN A 212 -17.43 20.40 -6.91
CA GLN A 212 -16.95 20.53 -8.30
C GLN A 212 -15.42 20.45 -8.35
N LYS A 213 -14.72 21.17 -7.46
CA LYS A 213 -13.25 21.10 -7.35
C LYS A 213 -12.76 19.69 -7.00
N PHE A 214 -13.41 19.03 -6.07
CA PHE A 214 -13.13 17.65 -5.70
C PHE A 214 -13.29 16.71 -6.89
N SER A 215 -14.41 16.79 -7.59
CA SER A 215 -14.71 15.92 -8.73
C SER A 215 -13.72 16.15 -9.88
N GLU A 216 -13.47 17.43 -10.22
CA GLU A 216 -12.54 17.79 -11.28
C GLU A 216 -11.12 17.28 -10.98
N LEU A 217 -10.61 17.51 -9.76
CA LEU A 217 -9.29 17.06 -9.37
C LEU A 217 -9.15 15.53 -9.48
N ASN A 218 -10.16 14.76 -9.03
CA ASN A 218 -10.15 13.31 -9.15
C ASN A 218 -10.21 12.84 -10.61
N ILE A 219 -10.98 13.51 -11.46
CA ILE A 219 -11.03 13.21 -12.91
C ILE A 219 -9.68 13.48 -13.56
N GLU A 220 -9.06 14.62 -13.27
CA GLU A 220 -7.74 14.94 -13.82
C GLU A 220 -6.63 13.99 -13.29
N MET A 221 -6.69 13.57 -12.02
CA MET A 221 -5.82 12.51 -11.49
C MET A 221 -6.00 11.20 -12.26
N TYR A 222 -7.24 10.82 -12.60
CA TYR A 222 -7.50 9.62 -13.39
C TYR A 222 -6.96 9.75 -14.82
N LYS A 223 -7.23 10.85 -15.50
CA LYS A 223 -6.74 11.14 -16.87
C LYS A 223 -5.20 11.13 -16.92
N ALA A 224 -4.54 11.81 -15.98
CA ALA A 224 -3.08 11.82 -15.88
C ALA A 224 -2.49 10.42 -15.71
N ASN A 225 -3.15 9.57 -14.89
CA ASN A 225 -2.71 8.18 -14.73
C ASN A 225 -2.92 7.31 -15.98
N GLN A 226 -3.92 7.61 -16.82
CA GLN A 226 -4.15 6.89 -18.08
C GLN A 226 -3.29 7.42 -19.23
N GLY A 227 -3.00 8.72 -19.24
CA GLY A 227 -2.28 9.40 -20.33
C GLY A 227 -0.76 9.36 -20.22
N LEU A 228 -0.19 8.92 -19.12
CA LEU A 228 1.26 8.91 -18.91
C LEU A 228 1.92 7.73 -19.63
N ASN A 229 2.33 7.95 -20.88
CA ASN A 229 2.97 6.94 -21.74
C ASN A 229 4.51 6.99 -21.74
N ALA A 230 5.12 7.79 -20.85
CA ALA A 230 6.58 7.90 -20.78
C ALA A 230 7.21 6.56 -20.38
N GLY A 231 8.17 6.07 -21.17
CA GLY A 231 8.98 4.91 -20.80
C GLY A 231 9.94 5.24 -19.66
N HIS A 232 10.34 4.23 -18.90
CA HIS A 232 11.37 4.37 -17.86
C HIS A 232 12.30 3.15 -17.87
N PRO A 233 13.64 3.31 -17.77
CA PRO A 233 14.59 2.20 -17.84
C PRO A 233 14.34 1.09 -16.81
N TYR A 234 13.82 1.47 -15.63
CA TYR A 234 13.48 0.56 -14.53
C TYR A 234 11.98 0.23 -14.45
N GLY A 235 11.20 0.57 -15.49
CA GLY A 235 9.82 0.13 -15.61
C GLY A 235 9.74 -1.38 -15.73
N SER A 236 8.71 -2.00 -15.12
CA SER A 236 8.53 -3.44 -15.12
C SER A 236 7.07 -3.83 -15.22
N ALA A 237 6.79 -4.95 -15.91
CA ALA A 237 5.45 -5.48 -16.07
C ALA A 237 5.02 -6.25 -14.81
N TRP A 238 3.72 -6.18 -14.47
CA TRP A 238 3.14 -6.77 -13.26
C TRP A 238 3.44 -8.28 -13.10
N TYR A 239 3.49 -9.04 -14.19
CA TYR A 239 3.77 -10.50 -14.18
C TYR A 239 5.23 -10.84 -13.88
N THR A 240 6.14 -9.86 -13.96
CA THR A 240 7.57 -10.06 -13.66
C THR A 240 7.90 -9.79 -12.19
N TRP A 241 7.00 -9.11 -11.45
CA TRP A 241 7.25 -8.71 -10.07
C TRP A 241 7.43 -9.87 -9.09
N PRO A 242 6.64 -10.98 -9.17
CA PRO A 242 6.87 -12.12 -8.28
C PRO A 242 8.27 -12.71 -8.37
N LEU A 243 8.94 -12.53 -9.51
CA LEU A 243 10.33 -12.98 -9.75
C LEU A 243 11.38 -11.89 -9.48
N MET A 244 10.94 -10.70 -9.06
CA MET A 244 11.83 -9.55 -8.78
C MET A 244 12.71 -9.15 -9.98
N SER A 245 12.19 -9.20 -11.20
CA SER A 245 12.99 -9.13 -12.43
C SER A 245 13.62 -7.77 -12.73
N ARG A 246 13.19 -6.68 -12.12
CA ARG A 246 13.75 -5.33 -12.33
C ARG A 246 13.79 -4.52 -11.04
N PRO A 247 14.86 -4.66 -10.23
CA PRO A 247 15.16 -3.76 -9.12
C PRO A 247 15.24 -2.32 -9.60
N ILE A 248 14.80 -1.37 -8.79
CA ILE A 248 14.77 0.06 -9.16
C ILE A 248 16.02 0.74 -8.62
N PHE A 249 16.77 1.38 -9.49
CA PHE A 249 17.88 2.22 -9.12
C PHE A 249 17.37 3.55 -8.54
N TYR A 250 17.83 3.88 -7.33
CA TYR A 250 17.45 5.12 -6.65
C TYR A 250 18.57 6.14 -6.62
N TRP A 251 19.82 5.71 -6.40
CA TRP A 251 20.92 6.64 -6.22
C TRP A 251 22.30 5.96 -6.38
N VAL A 252 23.29 6.74 -6.80
CA VAL A 252 24.71 6.35 -6.85
C VAL A 252 25.59 7.53 -6.46
N LYS A 253 26.63 7.25 -5.70
CA LYS A 253 27.74 8.15 -5.47
C LYS A 253 29.01 7.31 -5.23
N ASP A 254 30.04 7.54 -5.99
CA ASP A 254 31.27 6.75 -5.93
C ASP A 254 30.99 5.24 -6.05
N ASN A 255 31.40 4.45 -5.05
CA ASN A 255 31.10 3.02 -4.96
C ASN A 255 29.80 2.67 -4.25
N SER A 256 29.08 3.66 -3.71
CA SER A 256 27.83 3.47 -2.98
C SER A 256 26.64 3.53 -3.91
N ARG A 257 25.68 2.62 -3.75
CA ARG A 257 24.47 2.54 -4.58
C ARG A 257 23.24 2.22 -3.74
N ILE A 258 22.10 2.76 -4.12
CA ILE A 258 20.83 2.41 -3.51
C ILE A 258 19.91 1.84 -4.57
N TYR A 259 19.47 0.60 -4.33
CA TYR A 259 18.48 -0.09 -5.14
C TYR A 259 17.28 -0.51 -4.31
N LEU A 260 16.10 -0.32 -4.84
CA LEU A 260 14.92 -1.01 -4.34
C LEU A 260 14.93 -2.42 -4.91
N MET A 261 15.41 -3.36 -4.12
CA MET A 261 15.48 -4.77 -4.43
C MET A 261 14.97 -5.58 -3.25
N GLY A 262 14.06 -6.52 -3.48
CA GLY A 262 13.53 -7.40 -2.45
C GLY A 262 14.56 -8.42 -1.94
N ASN A 263 14.17 -9.15 -0.92
CA ASN A 263 14.94 -10.30 -0.45
C ASN A 263 14.66 -11.53 -1.35
N PRO A 264 15.62 -12.03 -2.14
CA PRO A 264 15.38 -13.14 -3.07
C PRO A 264 14.80 -14.39 -2.38
N THR A 265 15.28 -14.73 -1.19
CA THR A 265 14.75 -15.88 -0.42
C THR A 265 13.27 -15.71 -0.16
N ILE A 266 12.85 -14.53 0.32
CA ILE A 266 11.44 -14.25 0.66
C ILE A 266 10.59 -14.27 -0.62
N TRP A 267 10.99 -13.52 -1.64
CA TRP A 267 10.20 -13.33 -2.85
C TRP A 267 9.98 -14.63 -3.60
N TRP A 268 11.00 -15.43 -3.79
CA TRP A 268 10.89 -16.68 -4.56
C TRP A 268 10.16 -17.78 -3.79
N VAL A 269 10.46 -17.94 -2.50
CA VAL A 269 9.76 -18.96 -1.67
C VAL A 269 8.27 -18.62 -1.54
N THR A 270 7.92 -17.34 -1.36
CA THR A 270 6.50 -16.94 -1.30
C THR A 270 5.80 -17.05 -2.63
N THR A 271 6.48 -16.79 -3.75
CA THR A 271 5.95 -17.03 -5.10
C THR A 271 5.64 -18.50 -5.33
N LEU A 272 6.56 -19.40 -4.94
CA LEU A 272 6.31 -20.84 -5.00
C LEU A 272 5.11 -21.26 -4.12
N ALA A 273 4.95 -20.65 -2.94
CA ALA A 273 3.81 -20.90 -2.07
C ALA A 273 2.48 -20.48 -2.73
N VAL A 274 2.46 -19.33 -3.40
CA VAL A 274 1.27 -18.88 -4.17
C VAL A 274 0.94 -19.86 -5.29
N VAL A 275 1.93 -20.25 -6.09
CA VAL A 275 1.76 -21.23 -7.19
C VAL A 275 1.23 -22.55 -6.63
N PHE A 276 1.81 -23.06 -5.55
CA PHE A 276 1.37 -24.30 -4.91
C PHE A 276 -0.09 -24.19 -4.42
N LEU A 277 -0.47 -23.09 -3.78
CA LEU A 277 -1.83 -22.91 -3.29
C LEU A 277 -2.82 -22.78 -4.45
N LEU A 278 -2.50 -22.03 -5.51
CA LEU A 278 -3.33 -21.89 -6.71
C LEU A 278 -3.53 -23.23 -7.43
N THR A 279 -2.47 -23.99 -7.64
CA THR A 279 -2.57 -25.33 -8.28
C THR A 279 -3.38 -26.29 -7.41
N SER A 280 -3.23 -26.24 -6.08
CA SER A 280 -4.06 -27.00 -5.15
C SER A 280 -5.53 -26.64 -5.28
N TYR A 281 -5.87 -25.36 -5.46
CA TYR A 281 -7.25 -24.91 -5.68
C TYR A 281 -7.82 -25.39 -7.00
N ILE A 282 -7.05 -25.35 -8.09
CA ILE A 282 -7.48 -25.87 -9.39
C ILE A 282 -7.74 -27.38 -9.29
N TYR A 283 -6.86 -28.12 -8.60
CA TYR A 283 -6.98 -29.59 -8.52
C TYR A 283 -8.08 -30.05 -7.56
N TYR A 284 -8.20 -29.42 -6.37
CA TYR A 284 -9.12 -29.86 -5.32
C TYR A 284 -10.37 -29.00 -5.19
N GLY A 285 -10.37 -27.77 -5.68
CA GLY A 285 -11.42 -26.77 -5.44
C GLY A 285 -12.79 -27.14 -6.03
N PHE A 286 -12.83 -27.93 -7.08
CA PHE A 286 -14.07 -28.41 -7.69
C PHE A 286 -14.70 -29.58 -6.92
N LYS A 287 -13.99 -30.19 -5.97
CA LYS A 287 -14.44 -31.36 -5.21
C LYS A 287 -14.82 -31.08 -3.76
N ASN A 288 -14.35 -29.97 -3.17
CA ASN A 288 -14.56 -29.65 -1.76
C ASN A 288 -14.98 -28.18 -1.58
N SER A 289 -15.78 -27.90 -0.54
CA SER A 289 -16.13 -26.52 -0.17
C SER A 289 -14.86 -25.71 0.11
N LEU A 290 -14.71 -24.59 -0.58
CA LEU A 290 -13.56 -23.69 -0.42
C LEU A 290 -13.50 -23.17 1.04
N LYS A 291 -12.40 -23.42 1.74
CA LYS A 291 -12.17 -22.88 3.07
C LYS A 291 -11.99 -21.38 3.01
N PHE A 292 -12.57 -20.64 3.98
CA PHE A 292 -12.57 -19.17 3.99
C PHE A 292 -11.16 -18.56 3.90
N LEU A 293 -10.25 -18.94 4.80
CA LEU A 293 -8.97 -18.26 4.93
C LEU A 293 -8.08 -18.37 3.69
N PRO A 294 -7.80 -19.56 3.12
CA PRO A 294 -6.95 -19.62 1.93
C PRO A 294 -7.62 -18.96 0.71
N THR A 295 -8.98 -19.01 0.59
CA THR A 295 -9.70 -18.30 -0.48
C THR A 295 -9.54 -16.78 -0.31
N PHE A 296 -9.65 -16.27 0.91
CA PHE A 296 -9.46 -14.86 1.22
C PHE A 296 -8.03 -14.39 0.89
N LEU A 297 -7.02 -15.18 1.23
CA LEU A 297 -5.62 -14.86 0.98
C LEU A 297 -5.29 -14.86 -0.52
N ILE A 298 -5.76 -15.88 -1.28
CA ILE A 298 -5.61 -15.90 -2.74
C ILE A 298 -6.35 -14.73 -3.38
N ALA A 299 -7.59 -14.47 -2.99
CA ALA A 299 -8.36 -13.35 -3.52
C ALA A 299 -7.66 -12.02 -3.22
N GLY A 300 -7.07 -11.84 -2.03
CA GLY A 300 -6.29 -10.69 -1.67
C GLY A 300 -5.03 -10.53 -2.54
N TYR A 301 -4.31 -11.62 -2.80
CA TYR A 301 -3.16 -11.61 -3.71
C TYR A 301 -3.57 -11.22 -5.14
N ILE A 302 -4.60 -11.85 -5.67
CA ILE A 302 -5.10 -11.62 -7.03
C ILE A 302 -5.65 -10.19 -7.19
N LEU A 303 -6.45 -9.71 -6.24
CA LEU A 303 -7.05 -8.38 -6.28
C LEU A 303 -5.99 -7.27 -6.25
N ASN A 304 -4.83 -7.51 -5.66
CA ASN A 304 -3.73 -6.55 -5.59
C ASN A 304 -2.65 -6.75 -6.66
N LEU A 305 -2.79 -7.72 -7.54
CA LEU A 305 -1.87 -7.96 -8.67
C LEU A 305 -2.56 -7.80 -10.03
N LEU A 306 -3.71 -8.43 -10.26
CA LEU A 306 -4.36 -8.45 -11.58
C LEU A 306 -4.87 -7.09 -12.08
N PRO A 307 -5.33 -6.14 -11.26
CA PRO A 307 -5.76 -4.84 -11.76
C PRO A 307 -4.67 -4.08 -12.54
N PHE A 308 -3.40 -4.41 -12.32
CA PHE A 308 -2.29 -3.82 -13.07
C PHE A 308 -2.24 -4.25 -14.55
N ILE A 309 -3.00 -5.27 -14.97
CA ILE A 309 -3.21 -5.62 -16.38
C ILE A 309 -3.79 -4.43 -17.16
N GLY A 310 -4.72 -3.69 -16.53
CA GLY A 310 -5.39 -2.53 -17.15
C GLY A 310 -4.61 -1.21 -17.07
N VAL A 311 -3.46 -1.18 -16.37
CA VAL A 311 -2.67 0.04 -16.18
C VAL A 311 -1.70 0.21 -17.35
N LYS A 312 -1.90 1.29 -18.14
CA LYS A 312 -1.09 1.58 -19.35
C LYS A 312 0.20 2.34 -19.03
N ARG A 313 0.24 3.09 -17.93
CA ARG A 313 1.43 3.86 -17.55
C ARG A 313 2.59 2.96 -17.13
N VAL A 314 3.79 3.53 -17.13
CA VAL A 314 4.97 2.86 -16.56
C VAL A 314 4.72 2.44 -15.11
N MET A 315 5.03 1.20 -14.81
CA MET A 315 4.88 0.59 -13.50
C MET A 315 6.24 0.13 -12.97
N PHE A 316 6.32 -0.09 -11.66
CA PHE A 316 7.56 -0.39 -10.96
C PHE A 316 7.36 -1.50 -9.92
N LEU A 317 8.45 -2.12 -9.51
CA LEU A 317 8.48 -3.25 -8.58
C LEU A 317 7.73 -3.02 -7.25
N TYR A 318 7.74 -1.79 -6.71
CA TYR A 318 7.05 -1.47 -5.45
C TYR A 318 5.52 -1.63 -5.51
N HIS A 319 4.92 -1.66 -6.69
CA HIS A 319 3.49 -1.95 -6.82
C HIS A 319 3.13 -3.39 -6.38
N TYR A 320 4.11 -4.27 -6.31
CA TYR A 320 3.94 -5.66 -5.85
C TYR A 320 3.83 -5.80 -4.32
N PHE A 321 4.22 -4.81 -3.53
CA PHE A 321 4.34 -4.96 -2.06
C PHE A 321 3.08 -5.47 -1.38
N THR A 322 1.90 -5.02 -1.77
CA THR A 322 0.65 -5.53 -1.21
C THR A 322 0.47 -7.01 -1.51
N ALA A 323 0.70 -7.42 -2.76
CA ALA A 323 0.63 -8.83 -3.16
C ALA A 323 1.75 -9.65 -2.49
N LEU A 324 2.95 -9.11 -2.32
CA LEU A 324 4.06 -9.75 -1.59
C LEU A 324 3.65 -10.09 -0.16
N ILE A 325 3.03 -9.17 0.58
CA ILE A 325 2.60 -9.44 1.96
C ILE A 325 1.51 -10.52 1.98
N PHE A 326 0.56 -10.51 1.05
CA PHE A 326 -0.38 -11.62 0.90
C PHE A 326 0.34 -12.94 0.61
N SER A 327 1.37 -12.95 -0.23
CA SER A 327 2.16 -14.16 -0.52
C SER A 327 2.92 -14.69 0.72
N ILE A 328 3.43 -13.79 1.58
CA ILE A 328 4.02 -14.15 2.88
C ILE A 328 2.96 -14.80 3.78
N LEU A 329 1.77 -14.23 3.88
CA LEU A 329 0.67 -14.81 4.66
C LEU A 329 0.21 -16.16 4.10
N ILE A 330 0.20 -16.34 2.77
CA ILE A 330 -0.06 -17.63 2.10
C ILE A 330 0.99 -18.66 2.50
N LEU A 331 2.28 -18.32 2.44
CA LEU A 331 3.36 -19.20 2.86
C LEU A 331 3.18 -19.63 4.31
N MET A 332 2.95 -18.69 5.22
CA MET A 332 2.76 -18.99 6.64
C MET A 332 1.50 -19.84 6.90
N TYR A 333 0.41 -19.58 6.17
CA TYR A 333 -0.78 -20.44 6.19
C TYR A 333 -0.48 -21.88 5.79
N LEU A 334 0.26 -22.09 4.71
CA LEU A 334 0.64 -23.42 4.23
C LEU A 334 1.53 -24.15 5.24
N LEU A 335 2.56 -23.48 5.76
CA LEU A 335 3.47 -24.05 6.75
C LEU A 335 2.73 -24.43 8.05
N ASN A 336 1.82 -23.57 8.52
CA ASN A 336 1.01 -23.82 9.71
C ASN A 336 0.04 -24.99 9.49
N THR A 337 -0.67 -25.03 8.36
CA THR A 337 -1.66 -26.08 8.07
C THR A 337 -1.00 -27.44 7.91
N LYS A 338 0.20 -27.51 7.32
CA LYS A 338 0.99 -28.72 7.17
C LYS A 338 1.80 -29.07 8.40
N LYS A 339 1.74 -28.26 9.47
CA LYS A 339 2.51 -28.42 10.71
C LYS A 339 4.01 -28.62 10.45
N ILE A 340 4.56 -27.83 9.54
CA ILE A 340 5.96 -27.92 9.14
C ILE A 340 6.84 -27.66 10.37
N SER A 341 7.92 -28.45 10.49
CA SER A 341 8.83 -28.38 11.62
C SER A 341 9.38 -26.97 11.90
N LYS A 342 9.48 -26.64 13.20
CA LYS A 342 10.09 -25.37 13.65
C LYS A 342 11.50 -25.16 13.10
N TRP A 343 12.22 -26.22 12.80
CA TRP A 343 13.59 -26.16 12.22
C TRP A 343 13.56 -25.63 10.78
N VAL A 344 12.59 -26.02 9.98
CA VAL A 344 12.41 -25.50 8.60
C VAL A 344 12.04 -24.01 8.64
N VAL A 345 11.15 -23.63 9.58
CA VAL A 345 10.79 -22.22 9.79
C VAL A 345 12.00 -21.42 10.27
N GLY A 346 12.78 -21.95 11.19
CA GLY A 346 14.05 -21.36 11.64
C GLY A 346 15.06 -21.20 10.49
N ALA A 347 15.22 -22.22 9.66
CA ALA A 347 16.09 -22.18 8.49
C ALA A 347 15.65 -21.10 7.48
N LEU A 348 14.35 -20.94 7.27
CA LEU A 348 13.82 -19.88 6.42
C LEU A 348 14.17 -18.48 6.96
N ILE A 349 14.03 -18.26 8.27
CA ILE A 349 14.40 -16.98 8.90
C ILE A 349 15.91 -16.73 8.76
N ILE A 350 16.74 -17.73 9.06
CA ILE A 350 18.21 -17.62 8.97
C ILE A 350 18.64 -17.32 7.53
N LEU A 351 18.11 -18.05 6.55
CA LEU A 351 18.45 -17.82 5.14
C LEU A 351 18.00 -16.43 4.68
N SER A 352 16.80 -16.00 5.12
CA SER A 352 16.32 -14.63 4.83
C SER A 352 17.21 -13.57 5.48
N ALA A 353 17.71 -13.82 6.71
CA ALA A 353 18.62 -12.90 7.39
C ALA A 353 20.00 -12.83 6.69
N ILE A 354 20.56 -13.96 6.28
CA ILE A 354 21.80 -13.99 5.52
C ILE A 354 21.65 -13.20 4.21
N THR A 355 20.56 -13.45 3.47
CA THR A 355 20.27 -12.75 2.22
C THR A 355 20.04 -11.26 2.45
N PHE A 356 19.33 -10.88 3.53
CA PHE A 356 19.13 -9.48 3.92
C PHE A 356 20.47 -8.78 4.17
N ILE A 357 21.38 -9.38 4.95
CA ILE A 357 22.68 -8.82 5.28
C ILE A 357 23.53 -8.68 4.00
N TYR A 358 23.50 -9.67 3.13
CA TYR A 358 24.24 -9.64 1.86
C TYR A 358 23.81 -8.45 0.96
N PHE A 359 22.51 -8.16 0.89
CA PHE A 359 21.97 -7.05 0.09
C PHE A 359 21.79 -5.74 0.88
N ALA A 360 22.07 -5.70 2.19
CA ALA A 360 21.95 -4.51 3.01
C ALA A 360 22.74 -3.30 2.46
N PRO A 361 23.96 -3.45 1.90
CA PRO A 361 24.68 -2.34 1.30
C PRO A 361 23.86 -1.61 0.23
N LEU A 362 23.08 -2.34 -0.59
CA LEU A 362 22.21 -1.76 -1.61
C LEU A 362 20.96 -1.06 -1.03
N SER A 363 20.55 -1.40 0.19
CA SER A 363 19.42 -0.74 0.87
C SER A 363 19.83 0.54 1.57
N TYR A 364 21.05 0.56 2.12
CA TYR A 364 21.56 1.65 2.94
C TYR A 364 22.54 2.58 2.22
N GLY A 365 22.93 2.27 0.99
CA GLY A 365 23.93 3.04 0.25
C GLY A 365 25.33 2.93 0.87
N LEU A 366 25.69 1.77 1.37
CA LEU A 366 27.03 1.50 1.88
C LEU A 366 27.98 1.19 0.70
N ASN A 367 29.28 1.32 0.92
CA ASN A 367 30.29 0.93 -0.07
C ASN A 367 30.16 -0.58 -0.35
N LEU A 368 30.21 -0.92 -1.64
CA LEU A 368 30.17 -2.31 -2.12
C LEU A 368 31.56 -2.91 -2.13
#